data_3dd815d56b41c1d7ad3b6d022a031f5a
#
_entry.id   3dd815d56b41c1d7ad3b6d022a031f5a
#
_cell.length_a   1.000
_cell.length_b   1.000
_cell.length_c   1.000
_cell.angle_alpha   90.00
_cell.angle_beta   90.00
_cell.angle_gamma   90.00
#
_symmetry.space_group_name_H-M   'P 1'
#
loop_
_entity.id
_entity.type
_entity.pdbx_description
1 polymer ?
#
loop_
_entity_poly.entity_id
_entity_poly.type
_entity_poly.pdbx_seq_one_letter_code
_entity_poly.pdbx_strand_id
1 'polypeptide(L)'
;MLVSFEGLDGSGKTTQVERLRASLQADGREVVTAREPGGTELGEQIRALVLHGGEMTPWAEALLYAAARAELVAEVIEPALARGADVLLDRYFDSSVVYQGIGRGLGRDEVLQLNLLAVGGLVPDRTFVLAIAADRSLERVGSRPDRIEREDAAFHERVAAGYEELAALFPERVVVLDGSLDPDALAERIQGELQRVG
;
A
#
# COMPACT_ATOMS: atom_id res chain seq x y z
N MET A 1 -7.61 2.74 14.58
CA MET A 1 -7.50 3.43 13.28
C MET A 1 -6.69 2.54 12.34
N LEU A 2 -7.09 2.48 11.04
CA LEU A 2 -6.35 1.76 9.98
C LEU A 2 -5.85 2.76 8.95
N VAL A 3 -4.53 2.84 8.75
CA VAL A 3 -3.90 3.75 7.78
C VAL A 3 -3.03 2.94 6.82
N SER A 4 -3.15 3.19 5.53
CA SER A 4 -2.24 2.64 4.51
C SER A 4 -1.38 3.72 3.86
N PHE A 5 -0.18 3.33 3.49
CA PHE A 5 0.77 4.13 2.73
C PHE A 5 0.97 3.49 1.36
N GLU A 6 0.76 4.27 0.32
CA GLU A 6 0.74 3.83 -1.07
C GLU A 6 1.70 4.66 -1.93
N GLY A 7 1.93 4.23 -3.15
CA GLY A 7 2.80 4.91 -4.12
C GLY A 7 3.85 3.96 -4.71
N LEU A 8 4.61 4.45 -5.67
CA LEU A 8 5.68 3.70 -6.34
C LEU A 8 6.78 3.26 -5.36
N ASP A 9 7.61 2.32 -5.79
CA ASP A 9 8.77 1.89 -4.99
C ASP A 9 9.76 3.04 -4.83
N GLY A 10 10.40 3.12 -3.68
CA GLY A 10 11.27 4.24 -3.35
C GLY A 10 10.57 5.57 -3.02
N SER A 11 9.22 5.62 -2.95
CA SER A 11 8.48 6.85 -2.59
C SER A 11 8.60 7.27 -1.12
N GLY A 12 9.19 6.41 -0.26
CA GLY A 12 9.38 6.72 1.16
C GLY A 12 8.31 6.17 2.11
N LYS A 13 7.43 5.28 1.64
CA LYS A 13 6.35 4.66 2.44
C LYS A 13 6.84 4.12 3.78
N THR A 14 7.81 3.21 3.74
CA THR A 14 8.36 2.58 4.96
C THR A 14 8.89 3.62 5.95
N THR A 15 9.56 4.66 5.46
CA THR A 15 10.06 5.76 6.30
C THR A 15 8.91 6.48 7.00
N GLN A 16 7.82 6.76 6.28
CA GLN A 16 6.67 7.46 6.85
C GLN A 16 5.86 6.59 7.80
N VAL A 17 5.73 5.29 7.51
CA VAL A 17 5.15 4.31 8.45
C VAL A 17 5.91 4.34 9.79
N GLU A 18 7.24 4.27 9.77
CA GLU A 18 8.05 4.26 10.98
C GLU A 18 8.00 5.59 11.76
N ARG A 19 7.96 6.73 11.04
CA ARG A 19 7.82 8.05 11.65
C ARG A 19 6.46 8.22 12.33
N LEU A 20 5.39 7.84 11.65
CA LEU A 20 4.04 7.91 12.21
C LEU A 20 3.90 6.94 13.39
N ARG A 21 4.44 5.72 13.29
CA ARG A 21 4.49 4.77 14.40
C ARG A 21 5.15 5.40 15.65
N ALA A 22 6.32 5.98 15.46
CA ALA A 22 7.06 6.60 16.59
C ALA A 22 6.28 7.75 17.22
N SER A 23 5.62 8.58 16.43
CA SER A 23 4.77 9.68 16.91
C SER A 23 3.59 9.17 17.73
N LEU A 24 2.82 8.23 17.20
CA LEU A 24 1.65 7.68 17.89
C LEU A 24 2.03 6.93 19.17
N GLN A 25 3.18 6.23 19.17
CA GLN A 25 3.70 5.58 20.38
C GLN A 25 4.14 6.59 21.46
N ALA A 26 4.70 7.73 21.05
CA ALA A 26 5.01 8.82 21.98
C ALA A 26 3.75 9.41 22.64
N ASP A 27 2.62 9.36 21.94
CA ASP A 27 1.30 9.74 22.48
C ASP A 27 0.65 8.62 23.32
N GLY A 28 1.38 7.54 23.61
CA GLY A 28 0.91 6.41 24.43
C GLY A 28 -0.02 5.43 23.72
N ARG A 29 -0.13 5.49 22.39
CA ARG A 29 -0.99 4.61 21.61
C ARG A 29 -0.29 3.27 21.30
N GLU A 30 -1.05 2.18 21.29
CA GLU A 30 -0.58 0.91 20.76
C GLU A 30 -0.60 0.96 19.24
N VAL A 31 0.50 0.61 18.58
CA VAL A 31 0.62 0.64 17.12
C VAL A 31 1.16 -0.68 16.59
N VAL A 32 0.44 -1.25 15.64
CA VAL A 32 0.86 -2.42 14.86
C VAL A 32 1.23 -1.97 13.46
N THR A 33 2.37 -2.42 12.96
CA THR A 33 2.80 -2.17 11.58
C THR A 33 2.88 -3.45 10.80
N ALA A 34 2.46 -3.43 9.54
CA ALA A 34 2.65 -4.54 8.61
C ALA A 34 2.96 -4.02 7.20
N ARG A 35 3.40 -4.91 6.33
CA ARG A 35 3.66 -4.60 4.91
C ARG A 35 3.01 -5.65 4.02
N GLU A 36 2.62 -5.25 2.84
CA GLU A 36 2.11 -6.16 1.81
C GLU A 36 3.00 -6.21 0.56
N PRO A 37 3.05 -7.38 -0.10
CA PRO A 37 2.58 -8.67 0.39
C PRO A 37 3.48 -9.17 1.53
N GLY A 38 2.92 -9.92 2.50
CA GLY A 38 3.68 -10.46 3.65
C GLY A 38 2.97 -10.28 4.99
N GLY A 39 3.73 -10.32 6.08
CA GLY A 39 3.25 -10.07 7.43
C GLY A 39 2.64 -11.29 8.15
N THR A 40 2.45 -12.41 7.45
CA THR A 40 2.05 -13.72 8.00
C THR A 40 2.91 -14.80 7.37
N GLU A 41 2.89 -16.02 7.91
CA GLU A 41 3.66 -17.13 7.33
C GLU A 41 3.25 -17.40 5.88
N LEU A 42 1.94 -17.52 5.61
CA LEU A 42 1.42 -17.68 4.25
C LEU A 42 1.73 -16.44 3.39
N GLY A 43 1.56 -15.26 3.93
CA GLY A 43 1.85 -14.00 3.23
C GLY A 43 3.31 -13.90 2.77
N GLU A 44 4.28 -14.34 3.56
CA GLU A 44 5.70 -14.33 3.16
C GLU A 44 6.01 -15.39 2.07
N GLN A 45 5.34 -16.56 2.10
CA GLN A 45 5.45 -17.54 1.02
C GLN A 45 4.88 -16.98 -0.29
N ILE A 46 3.72 -16.34 -0.23
CA ILE A 46 3.13 -15.68 -1.40
C ILE A 46 4.01 -14.53 -1.89
N ARG A 47 4.59 -13.73 -0.97
CA ARG A 47 5.56 -12.68 -1.33
C ARG A 47 6.72 -13.22 -2.15
N ALA A 48 7.31 -14.33 -1.72
CA ALA A 48 8.39 -14.97 -2.47
C ALA A 48 7.94 -15.40 -3.88
N LEU A 49 6.72 -15.91 -4.03
CA LEU A 49 6.16 -16.29 -5.33
C LEU A 49 5.92 -15.07 -6.23
N VAL A 50 5.26 -14.03 -5.74
CA VAL A 50 4.85 -12.89 -6.58
C VAL A 50 6.00 -11.96 -6.93
N LEU A 51 7.03 -11.84 -6.09
CA LEU A 51 8.17 -10.96 -6.33
C LEU A 51 9.36 -11.68 -7.00
N HIS A 52 9.56 -12.98 -6.70
CA HIS A 52 10.76 -13.72 -7.12
C HIS A 52 10.45 -15.03 -7.83
N GLY A 53 9.18 -15.39 -8.01
CA GLY A 53 8.75 -16.54 -8.77
C GLY A 53 8.90 -16.35 -10.28
N GLY A 54 8.48 -17.36 -11.04
CA GLY A 54 8.42 -17.30 -12.50
C GLY A 54 7.29 -16.42 -13.02
N GLU A 55 7.18 -16.37 -14.36
CA GLU A 55 6.08 -15.70 -15.04
C GLU A 55 4.73 -16.26 -14.59
N MET A 56 3.76 -15.36 -14.43
CA MET A 56 2.39 -15.72 -14.07
C MET A 56 1.39 -14.85 -14.82
N THR A 57 0.17 -15.35 -14.97
CA THR A 57 -0.88 -14.55 -15.59
C THR A 57 -1.31 -13.42 -14.66
N PRO A 58 -1.78 -12.27 -15.18
CA PRO A 58 -2.22 -11.15 -14.36
C PRO A 58 -3.28 -11.51 -13.30
N TRP A 59 -4.22 -12.39 -13.62
CA TRP A 59 -5.22 -12.86 -12.64
C TRP A 59 -4.62 -13.74 -11.56
N ALA A 60 -3.64 -14.61 -11.88
CA ALA A 60 -2.95 -15.39 -10.85
C ALA A 60 -2.19 -14.47 -9.88
N GLU A 61 -1.53 -13.44 -10.40
CA GLU A 61 -0.88 -12.40 -9.60
C GLU A 61 -1.87 -11.71 -8.65
N ALA A 62 -2.99 -11.20 -9.18
CA ALA A 62 -4.01 -10.49 -8.40
C ALA A 62 -4.61 -11.38 -7.29
N LEU A 63 -4.91 -12.65 -7.59
CA LEU A 63 -5.45 -13.60 -6.63
C LEU A 63 -4.46 -13.95 -5.53
N LEU A 64 -3.17 -14.07 -5.84
CA LEU A 64 -2.14 -14.30 -4.84
C LEU A 64 -2.00 -13.11 -3.88
N TYR A 65 -1.99 -11.87 -4.41
CA TYR A 65 -2.00 -10.68 -3.55
C TYR A 65 -3.24 -10.63 -2.66
N ALA A 66 -4.42 -10.94 -3.20
CA ALA A 66 -5.67 -10.96 -2.44
C ALA A 66 -5.66 -12.05 -1.35
N ALA A 67 -5.09 -13.24 -1.64
CA ALA A 67 -4.96 -14.32 -0.67
C ALA A 67 -4.03 -13.95 0.50
N ALA A 68 -2.85 -13.37 0.21
CA ALA A 68 -1.93 -12.90 1.25
C ALA A 68 -2.57 -11.84 2.14
N ARG A 69 -3.36 -10.95 1.54
CA ARG A 69 -4.08 -9.88 2.23
C ARG A 69 -5.19 -10.40 3.12
N ALA A 70 -5.96 -11.37 2.65
CA ALA A 70 -7.02 -11.99 3.45
C ALA A 70 -6.45 -12.60 4.73
N GLU A 71 -5.31 -13.28 4.64
CA GLU A 71 -4.62 -13.84 5.81
C GLU A 71 -4.10 -12.75 6.74
N LEU A 72 -3.48 -11.69 6.20
CA LEU A 72 -3.01 -10.55 6.99
C LEU A 72 -4.15 -9.87 7.76
N VAL A 73 -5.31 -9.72 7.12
CA VAL A 73 -6.49 -9.14 7.77
C VAL A 73 -6.92 -10.01 8.93
N ALA A 74 -7.08 -11.31 8.72
CA ALA A 74 -7.58 -12.23 9.73
C ALA A 74 -6.61 -12.42 10.92
N GLU A 75 -5.31 -12.55 10.66
CA GLU A 75 -4.33 -12.86 11.70
C GLU A 75 -3.75 -11.64 12.41
N VAL A 76 -3.71 -10.48 11.74
CA VAL A 76 -2.98 -9.31 12.26
C VAL A 76 -3.87 -8.09 12.40
N ILE A 77 -4.57 -7.67 11.31
CA ILE A 77 -5.22 -6.36 11.29
C ILE A 77 -6.47 -6.36 12.16
N GLU A 78 -7.43 -7.28 11.95
CA GLU A 78 -8.65 -7.35 12.73
C GLU A 78 -8.39 -7.56 14.23
N PRO A 79 -7.51 -8.49 14.66
CA PRO A 79 -7.18 -8.62 16.07
C PRO A 79 -6.53 -7.38 16.68
N ALA A 80 -5.72 -6.62 15.91
CA ALA A 80 -5.12 -5.37 16.37
C ALA A 80 -6.20 -4.28 16.56
N LEU A 81 -7.06 -4.09 15.58
CA LEU A 81 -8.15 -3.11 15.65
C LEU A 81 -9.15 -3.45 16.77
N ALA A 82 -9.47 -4.74 16.96
CA ALA A 82 -10.40 -5.20 18.01
C ALA A 82 -9.92 -4.88 19.43
N ARG A 83 -8.59 -4.82 19.67
CA ARG A 83 -8.03 -4.41 20.97
C ARG A 83 -7.74 -2.90 21.06
N GLY A 84 -8.14 -2.10 20.06
CA GLY A 84 -8.01 -0.65 20.02
C GLY A 84 -6.64 -0.14 19.55
N ALA A 85 -5.78 -1.00 19.01
CA ALA A 85 -4.51 -0.59 18.43
C ALA A 85 -4.71 0.18 17.11
N ASP A 86 -3.78 1.07 16.79
CA ASP A 86 -3.65 1.63 15.45
C ASP A 86 -2.90 0.65 14.55
N VAL A 87 -3.32 0.54 13.31
CA VAL A 87 -2.68 -0.30 12.30
C VAL A 87 -2.16 0.57 11.16
N LEU A 88 -0.86 0.48 10.91
CA LEU A 88 -0.18 1.20 9.82
C LEU A 88 0.36 0.20 8.81
N LEU A 89 -0.02 0.35 7.56
CA LEU A 89 0.33 -0.58 6.48
C LEU A 89 1.23 0.08 5.44
N ASP A 90 2.35 -0.56 5.12
CA ASP A 90 3.11 -0.29 3.90
C ASP A 90 2.50 -1.11 2.77
N ARG A 91 1.61 -0.50 1.99
CA ARG A 91 0.68 -1.04 0.99
C ARG A 91 -0.51 -1.78 1.60
N TYR A 92 -1.64 -1.67 0.89
CA TYR A 92 -2.86 -2.43 1.11
C TYR A 92 -3.56 -2.69 -0.23
N PHE A 93 -4.88 -2.91 -0.24
CA PHE A 93 -5.60 -3.27 -1.46
C PHE A 93 -5.57 -2.18 -2.54
N ASP A 94 -5.37 -0.93 -2.20
CA ASP A 94 -5.25 0.18 -3.16
C ASP A 94 -4.06 -0.05 -4.11
N SER A 95 -2.94 -0.63 -3.62
CA SER A 95 -1.86 -1.09 -4.50
C SER A 95 -2.36 -2.09 -5.53
N SER A 96 -3.17 -3.09 -5.16
CA SER A 96 -3.69 -4.08 -6.13
C SER A 96 -4.63 -3.47 -7.15
N VAL A 97 -5.49 -2.54 -6.73
CA VAL A 97 -6.38 -1.81 -7.66
C VAL A 97 -5.57 -1.09 -8.74
N VAL A 98 -4.47 -0.45 -8.31
CA VAL A 98 -3.61 0.31 -9.23
C VAL A 98 -2.70 -0.61 -10.05
N TYR A 99 -1.97 -1.53 -9.43
CA TYR A 99 -0.98 -2.37 -10.12
C TYR A 99 -1.65 -3.44 -10.99
N GLN A 100 -2.57 -4.23 -10.44
CA GLN A 100 -3.22 -5.31 -11.16
C GLN A 100 -4.42 -4.81 -11.97
N GLY A 101 -5.25 -3.95 -11.38
CA GLY A 101 -6.44 -3.40 -12.04
C GLY A 101 -6.09 -2.52 -13.23
N ILE A 102 -5.30 -1.47 -13.01
CA ILE A 102 -4.94 -0.47 -14.01
C ILE A 102 -3.66 -0.88 -14.75
N GLY A 103 -2.57 -1.13 -14.02
CA GLY A 103 -1.26 -1.46 -14.58
C GLY A 103 -1.27 -2.69 -15.48
N ARG A 104 -1.86 -3.81 -15.00
CA ARG A 104 -2.03 -5.06 -15.76
C ARG A 104 -3.25 -5.07 -16.68
N GLY A 105 -4.14 -4.09 -16.56
CA GLY A 105 -5.35 -4.00 -17.39
C GLY A 105 -6.42 -5.03 -17.07
N LEU A 106 -6.49 -5.53 -15.84
CA LEU A 106 -7.52 -6.48 -15.40
C LEU A 106 -8.89 -5.83 -15.18
N GLY A 107 -8.94 -4.50 -15.14
CA GLY A 107 -10.12 -3.73 -14.75
C GLY A 107 -10.00 -3.28 -13.29
N ARG A 108 -10.15 -1.96 -13.10
CA ARG A 108 -10.09 -1.33 -11.77
C ARG A 108 -11.18 -1.87 -10.85
N ASP A 109 -12.42 -1.90 -11.35
CA ASP A 109 -13.59 -2.24 -10.54
C ASP A 109 -13.60 -3.74 -10.20
N GLU A 110 -13.15 -4.60 -11.11
CA GLU A 110 -13.03 -6.05 -10.91
C GLU A 110 -12.01 -6.36 -9.81
N VAL A 111 -10.85 -5.70 -9.85
CA VAL A 111 -9.81 -5.89 -8.82
C VAL A 111 -10.21 -5.27 -7.50
N LEU A 112 -10.92 -4.13 -7.50
CA LEU A 112 -11.49 -3.56 -6.28
C LEU A 112 -12.48 -4.53 -5.62
N GLN A 113 -13.42 -5.09 -6.37
CA GLN A 113 -14.40 -6.04 -5.86
C GLN A 113 -13.73 -7.30 -5.29
N LEU A 114 -12.75 -7.87 -6.01
CA LEU A 114 -11.96 -9.00 -5.52
C LEU A 114 -11.35 -8.69 -4.15
N ASN A 115 -10.74 -7.51 -4.01
CA ASN A 115 -10.06 -7.14 -2.77
C ASN A 115 -11.04 -6.82 -1.64
N LEU A 116 -12.16 -6.16 -1.90
CA LEU A 116 -13.19 -5.92 -0.89
C LEU A 116 -13.77 -7.24 -0.35
N LEU A 117 -13.93 -8.26 -1.20
CA LEU A 117 -14.31 -9.60 -0.75
C LEU A 117 -13.21 -10.23 0.13
N ALA A 118 -11.95 -10.13 -0.30
CA ALA A 118 -10.82 -10.72 0.42
C ALA A 118 -10.61 -10.11 1.82
N VAL A 119 -10.93 -8.83 2.00
CA VAL A 119 -10.76 -8.12 3.28
C VAL A 119 -12.05 -7.98 4.09
N GLY A 120 -13.14 -8.65 3.69
CA GLY A 120 -14.42 -8.54 4.39
C GLY A 120 -14.99 -7.13 4.44
N GLY A 121 -14.64 -6.27 3.46
CA GLY A 121 -15.05 -4.87 3.41
C GLY A 121 -14.23 -3.93 4.31
N LEU A 122 -13.17 -4.39 4.95
CA LEU A 122 -12.31 -3.56 5.80
C LEU A 122 -11.50 -2.57 4.94
N VAL A 123 -11.86 -1.30 4.99
CA VAL A 123 -11.20 -0.20 4.25
C VAL A 123 -10.38 0.66 5.21
N PRO A 124 -9.25 1.25 4.76
CA PRO A 124 -8.50 2.20 5.57
C PRO A 124 -9.31 3.46 5.90
N ASP A 125 -9.17 3.95 7.13
CA ASP A 125 -9.66 5.28 7.52
C ASP A 125 -8.97 6.37 6.70
N ARG A 126 -7.67 6.17 6.39
CA ARG A 126 -6.86 7.01 5.51
C ARG A 126 -5.87 6.19 4.70
N THR A 127 -5.71 6.58 3.44
CA THR A 127 -4.67 6.11 2.53
C THR A 127 -3.81 7.31 2.11
N PHE A 128 -2.53 7.29 2.43
CA PHE A 128 -1.57 8.30 1.98
C PHE A 128 -0.84 7.80 0.74
N VAL A 129 -1.09 8.41 -0.40
CA VAL A 129 -0.35 8.17 -1.63
C VAL A 129 0.85 9.11 -1.68
N LEU A 130 2.06 8.55 -1.59
CA LEU A 130 3.29 9.32 -1.72
C LEU A 130 3.67 9.38 -3.21
N ALA A 131 3.25 10.45 -3.87
CA ALA A 131 3.45 10.62 -5.30
C ALA A 131 4.90 11.03 -5.60
N ILE A 132 5.56 10.26 -6.46
CA ILE A 132 6.85 10.58 -7.07
C ILE A 132 6.79 10.26 -8.56
N ALA A 133 7.60 10.95 -9.36
CA ALA A 133 7.74 10.64 -10.77
C ALA A 133 8.31 9.23 -10.98
N ALA A 134 7.86 8.52 -12.02
CA ALA A 134 8.25 7.12 -12.27
C ALA A 134 9.76 6.97 -12.49
N ASP A 135 10.42 7.92 -13.15
CA ASP A 135 11.87 7.94 -13.33
C ASP A 135 12.61 8.00 -11.99
N ARG A 136 12.15 8.83 -11.07
CA ARG A 136 12.69 8.94 -9.70
C ARG A 136 12.50 7.64 -8.90
N SER A 137 11.38 6.95 -9.09
CA SER A 137 11.15 5.64 -8.49
C SER A 137 12.20 4.64 -8.97
N LEU A 138 12.39 4.53 -10.29
CA LEU A 138 13.35 3.62 -10.90
C LEU A 138 14.81 3.89 -10.46
N GLU A 139 15.19 5.15 -10.28
CA GLU A 139 16.51 5.51 -9.76
C GLU A 139 16.77 5.02 -8.31
N ARG A 140 15.71 4.90 -7.51
CA ARG A 140 15.77 4.48 -6.11
C ARG A 140 15.65 2.97 -5.90
N VAL A 141 15.20 2.25 -6.93
CA VAL A 141 15.15 0.78 -6.94
C VAL A 141 16.58 0.22 -6.92
N GLY A 142 16.80 -0.79 -6.10
CA GLY A 142 18.12 -1.38 -5.91
C GLY A 142 18.65 -2.11 -7.15
N SER A 143 19.89 -2.56 -7.09
CA SER A 143 20.59 -3.25 -8.20
C SER A 143 20.03 -4.64 -8.55
N ARG A 144 19.05 -5.14 -7.81
CA ARG A 144 18.40 -6.44 -8.03
C ARG A 144 16.88 -6.24 -7.98
N PRO A 145 16.29 -5.69 -9.05
CA PRO A 145 14.85 -5.43 -9.09
C PRO A 145 14.07 -6.75 -9.06
N ASP A 146 12.94 -6.74 -8.37
CA ASP A 146 11.99 -7.85 -8.36
C ASP A 146 11.19 -7.93 -9.68
N ARG A 147 10.22 -8.86 -9.76
CA ARG A 147 9.44 -9.08 -10.99
C ARG A 147 8.58 -7.87 -11.37
N ILE A 148 8.03 -7.15 -10.41
CA ILE A 148 7.21 -5.97 -10.64
C ILE A 148 8.06 -4.75 -10.98
N GLU A 149 9.18 -4.58 -10.28
CA GLU A 149 10.14 -3.50 -10.54
C GLU A 149 10.80 -3.59 -11.91
N ARG A 150 10.83 -4.81 -12.53
CA ARG A 150 11.35 -5.03 -13.88
C ARG A 150 10.37 -4.71 -15.01
N GLU A 151 9.14 -4.36 -14.70
CA GLU A 151 8.18 -3.92 -15.72
C GLU A 151 8.66 -2.66 -16.46
N ASP A 152 8.13 -2.42 -17.64
CA ASP A 152 8.53 -1.29 -18.47
C ASP A 152 8.09 0.07 -17.89
N ALA A 153 8.69 1.14 -18.39
CA ALA A 153 8.37 2.50 -17.95
C ALA A 153 6.88 2.83 -18.15
N ALA A 154 6.27 2.34 -19.23
CA ALA A 154 4.85 2.57 -19.49
C ALA A 154 3.94 1.92 -18.45
N PHE A 155 4.34 0.76 -17.89
CA PHE A 155 3.64 0.16 -16.77
C PHE A 155 3.71 1.06 -15.53
N HIS A 156 4.89 1.55 -15.16
CA HIS A 156 5.08 2.42 -14.00
C HIS A 156 4.38 3.77 -14.16
N GLU A 157 4.32 4.32 -15.38
CA GLU A 157 3.54 5.52 -15.69
C GLU A 157 2.04 5.29 -15.49
N ARG A 158 1.50 4.14 -15.97
CA ARG A 158 0.08 3.78 -15.73
C ARG A 158 -0.22 3.61 -14.25
N VAL A 159 0.70 3.01 -13.50
CA VAL A 159 0.58 2.86 -12.04
C VAL A 159 0.57 4.23 -11.35
N ALA A 160 1.47 5.14 -11.72
CA ALA A 160 1.49 6.49 -11.15
C ALA A 160 0.18 7.24 -11.42
N ALA A 161 -0.30 7.25 -12.67
CA ALA A 161 -1.58 7.85 -13.05
C ALA A 161 -2.77 7.18 -12.34
N GLY A 162 -2.69 5.86 -12.11
CA GLY A 162 -3.72 5.10 -11.39
C GLY A 162 -3.91 5.54 -9.94
N TYR A 163 -2.88 5.97 -9.25
CA TYR A 163 -3.02 6.54 -7.90
C TYR A 163 -3.74 7.89 -7.91
N GLU A 164 -3.55 8.72 -8.94
CA GLU A 164 -4.29 9.98 -9.09
C GLU A 164 -5.78 9.70 -9.37
N GLU A 165 -6.06 8.73 -10.24
CA GLU A 165 -7.44 8.28 -10.49
C GLU A 165 -8.10 7.75 -9.21
N LEU A 166 -7.39 6.93 -8.44
CA LEU A 166 -7.88 6.40 -7.16
C LEU A 166 -8.23 7.51 -6.16
N ALA A 167 -7.39 8.53 -6.05
CA ALA A 167 -7.63 9.68 -5.18
C ALA A 167 -8.87 10.49 -5.61
N ALA A 168 -9.08 10.64 -6.90
CA ALA A 168 -10.28 11.30 -7.43
C ALA A 168 -11.57 10.51 -7.16
N LEU A 169 -11.49 9.18 -7.10
CA LEU A 169 -12.63 8.30 -6.81
C LEU A 169 -12.97 8.22 -5.32
N PHE A 170 -11.96 8.31 -4.45
CA PHE A 170 -12.12 8.15 -3.01
C PHE A 170 -11.53 9.34 -2.22
N PRO A 171 -11.96 10.59 -2.52
CA PRO A 171 -11.36 11.80 -1.94
C PRO A 171 -11.53 11.89 -0.42
N GLU A 172 -12.50 11.19 0.14
CA GLU A 172 -12.76 11.18 1.59
C GLU A 172 -11.67 10.43 2.38
N ARG A 173 -11.00 9.45 1.75
CA ARG A 173 -10.01 8.61 2.42
C ARG A 173 -8.62 8.64 1.79
N VAL A 174 -8.50 8.97 0.51
CA VAL A 174 -7.21 8.95 -0.21
C VAL A 174 -6.66 10.35 -0.33
N VAL A 175 -5.47 10.55 0.24
CA VAL A 175 -4.77 11.84 0.25
C VAL A 175 -3.45 11.68 -0.52
N VAL A 176 -3.28 12.46 -1.59
CA VAL A 176 -2.04 12.49 -2.37
C VAL A 176 -1.11 13.52 -1.77
N LEU A 177 0.11 13.10 -1.46
CA LEU A 177 1.18 13.95 -0.93
C LEU A 177 2.41 13.87 -1.84
N ASP A 178 3.11 14.98 -1.96
CA ASP A 178 4.37 15.03 -2.70
C ASP A 178 5.46 14.24 -1.97
N GLY A 179 5.76 13.04 -2.46
CA GLY A 179 6.79 12.15 -1.93
C GLY A 179 8.23 12.59 -2.19
N SER A 180 8.42 13.72 -2.89
CA SER A 180 9.74 14.33 -3.08
C SER A 180 10.15 15.29 -1.95
N LEU A 181 9.22 15.62 -1.06
CA LEU A 181 9.48 16.48 0.09
C LEU A 181 10.50 15.86 1.03
N ASP A 182 11.12 16.72 1.83
CA ASP A 182 11.91 16.28 2.98
C ASP A 182 11.09 15.36 3.89
N PRO A 183 11.66 14.25 4.38
CA PRO A 183 10.93 13.27 5.19
C PRO A 183 10.27 13.84 6.46
N ASP A 184 10.86 14.89 7.09
CA ASP A 184 10.25 15.51 8.27
C ASP A 184 9.05 16.38 7.87
N ALA A 185 9.18 17.17 6.81
CA ALA A 185 8.08 17.98 6.28
C ALA A 185 6.90 17.11 5.80
N LEU A 186 7.19 15.94 5.21
CA LEU A 186 6.16 14.99 4.80
C LEU A 186 5.45 14.38 6.00
N ALA A 187 6.19 14.02 7.05
CA ALA A 187 5.63 13.49 8.30
C ALA A 187 4.70 14.51 9.00
N GLU A 188 5.07 15.80 9.02
CA GLU A 188 4.22 16.86 9.57
C GLU A 188 2.89 16.98 8.79
N ARG A 189 2.93 16.88 7.45
CA ARG A 189 1.70 16.88 6.63
C ARG A 189 0.81 15.69 6.91
N ILE A 190 1.38 14.48 7.00
CA ILE A 190 0.64 13.25 7.33
C ILE A 190 -0.07 13.41 8.68
N GLN A 191 0.63 13.89 9.70
CA GLN A 191 0.06 14.12 11.03
C GLN A 191 -1.06 15.16 10.98
N GLY A 192 -0.86 16.26 10.24
CA GLY A 192 -1.89 17.29 10.05
C GLY A 192 -3.16 16.78 9.38
N GLU A 193 -3.02 15.86 8.39
CA GLU A 193 -4.18 15.22 7.75
C GLU A 193 -4.93 14.26 8.68
N LEU A 194 -4.23 13.54 9.56
CA LEU A 194 -4.86 12.64 10.52
C LEU A 194 -5.64 13.41 11.60
N GLN A 195 -5.17 14.57 12.03
CA GLN A 195 -5.87 15.40 13.02
C GLN A 195 -7.20 15.98 12.50
N ARG A 196 -7.41 16.05 11.20
CA ARG A 196 -8.65 16.53 10.58
C ARG A 196 -9.77 15.48 10.58
N VAL A 197 -9.46 14.26 10.94
CA VAL A 197 -10.40 13.10 10.87
C VAL A 197 -10.89 12.66 12.24
N GLY A 198 -10.19 13.04 13.31
CA GLY A 198 -10.57 12.77 14.70
C GLY A 198 -11.35 13.90 15.30
#